data_670f2701b5780a0f7707af7e867c7d17
#
_entry.id   670f2701b5780a0f7707af7e867c7d17
#
_cell.length_a   1.000
_cell.length_b   1.000
_cell.length_c   1.000
_cell.angle_alpha   90.00
_cell.angle_beta   90.00
_cell.angle_gamma   90.00
#
_symmetry.space_group_name_H-M   'P 1'
#
loop_
_entity.id
_entity.type
_entity.pdbx_description
1 polymer ?
#
loop_
_entity_poly.entity_id
_entity_poly.type
_entity_poly.pdbx_seq_one_letter_code
_entity_poly.pdbx_strand_id
1 'polypeptide(L)'
;MSGEVSLTRHVSSDEPRVLVVDGSRVVRQLIERVLKTELPNAVVIGCGSGAEARAQLDAGVVDLMTTALRLPDMDGVELARYAREESGQAYIPVVVVSGDVQERLVARTLSAHVTDYFDKSLGFDALAAFIRGYVRPAGQISADVLYVEDSRVVALATRRMMERCGFVVSHVVSVEAALDMLEAARAQGRAPGTDLVLTDVSLKGELSGGDLLDRIRHRFGYAKGE
;
A
#
# COMPACT_ATOMS: atom_id res chain seq x y z
N MET A 1 -20.51 4.11 -14.18
CA MET A 1 -20.17 3.27 -13.02
C MET A 1 -18.67 3.39 -12.89
N SER A 2 -18.23 4.39 -12.13
CA SER A 2 -16.80 4.67 -11.89
C SER A 2 -16.34 3.71 -10.80
N GLY A 3 -15.51 2.73 -11.18
CA GLY A 3 -14.84 1.87 -10.22
C GLY A 3 -13.78 2.70 -9.49
N GLU A 4 -13.99 2.97 -8.22
CA GLU A 4 -12.94 3.43 -7.33
C GLU A 4 -11.85 2.35 -7.31
N VAL A 5 -10.69 2.67 -7.87
CA VAL A 5 -9.49 1.88 -7.69
C VAL A 5 -9.02 2.18 -6.26
N SER A 6 -9.42 1.34 -5.33
CA SER A 6 -8.84 1.35 -3.98
C SER A 6 -7.34 1.11 -4.12
N LEU A 7 -6.54 2.10 -3.76
CA LEU A 7 -5.09 1.96 -3.63
C LEU A 7 -4.80 1.03 -2.45
N THR A 8 -4.90 -0.27 -2.68
CA THR A 8 -4.61 -1.29 -1.68
C THR A 8 -3.11 -1.30 -1.40
N ARG A 9 -2.74 -0.94 -0.17
CA ARG A 9 -1.37 -1.07 0.32
C ARG A 9 -1.12 -2.52 0.68
N HIS A 10 -0.06 -3.11 0.15
CA HIS A 10 0.25 -4.53 0.34
C HIS A 10 1.47 -4.73 1.24
N VAL A 11 1.47 -5.84 1.96
CA VAL A 11 2.62 -6.32 2.73
C VAL A 11 3.62 -6.95 1.78
N SER A 12 4.84 -6.41 1.73
CA SER A 12 5.92 -6.84 0.83
C SER A 12 7.11 -7.50 1.54
N SER A 13 7.06 -7.65 2.86
CA SER A 13 8.12 -8.27 3.66
C SER A 13 8.01 -9.79 3.66
N ASP A 14 9.15 -10.50 3.60
CA ASP A 14 9.20 -11.97 3.73
C ASP A 14 8.93 -12.44 5.16
N GLU A 15 9.21 -11.60 6.16
CA GLU A 15 8.94 -11.79 7.58
C GLU A 15 8.19 -10.57 8.14
N PRO A 16 6.92 -10.37 7.77
CA PRO A 16 6.21 -9.15 8.13
C PRO A 16 5.95 -9.05 9.63
N ARG A 17 6.18 -7.86 10.18
CA ARG A 17 5.78 -7.51 11.54
C ARG A 17 4.35 -6.98 11.52
N VAL A 18 3.45 -7.72 12.16
CA VAL A 18 2.02 -7.40 12.19
C VAL A 18 1.59 -7.02 13.60
N LEU A 19 1.04 -5.82 13.74
CA LEU A 19 0.51 -5.34 15.00
C LEU A 19 -1.00 -5.65 15.11
N VAL A 20 -1.39 -6.31 16.19
CA VAL A 20 -2.80 -6.62 16.48
C VAL A 20 -3.23 -5.90 17.74
N VAL A 21 -4.05 -4.86 17.60
CA VAL A 21 -4.45 -3.98 18.70
C VAL A 21 -5.93 -4.14 19.01
N ASP A 22 -6.24 -4.73 20.14
CA ASP A 22 -7.62 -4.92 20.62
C ASP A 22 -7.61 -5.11 22.15
N GLY A 23 -8.53 -4.48 22.87
CA GLY A 23 -8.64 -4.62 24.33
C GLY A 23 -8.94 -6.07 24.76
N SER A 24 -9.60 -6.87 23.92
CA SER A 24 -9.94 -8.26 24.21
C SER A 24 -8.79 -9.21 23.85
N ARG A 25 -8.25 -9.89 24.85
CA ARG A 25 -7.23 -10.92 24.65
C ARG A 25 -7.71 -12.06 23.73
N VAL A 26 -8.99 -12.44 23.85
CA VAL A 26 -9.57 -13.51 23.01
C VAL A 26 -9.59 -13.08 21.55
N VAL A 27 -9.99 -11.85 21.25
CA VAL A 27 -10.02 -11.32 19.89
C VAL A 27 -8.60 -11.25 19.32
N ARG A 28 -7.62 -10.76 20.08
CA ARG A 28 -6.22 -10.73 19.64
C ARG A 28 -5.71 -12.14 19.25
N GLN A 29 -5.99 -13.15 20.09
CA GLN A 29 -5.58 -14.54 19.81
C GLN A 29 -6.25 -15.12 18.57
N LEU A 30 -7.51 -14.76 18.30
CA LEU A 30 -8.23 -15.21 17.10
C LEU A 30 -7.64 -14.55 15.84
N ILE A 31 -7.40 -13.24 15.87
CA ILE A 31 -6.77 -12.52 14.77
C ILE A 31 -5.33 -13.04 14.53
N GLU A 32 -4.57 -13.25 15.60
CA GLU A 32 -3.22 -13.85 15.52
C GLU A 32 -3.23 -15.20 14.83
N ARG A 33 -4.21 -16.06 15.15
CA ARG A 33 -4.36 -17.38 14.50
C ARG A 33 -4.62 -17.23 13.00
N VAL A 34 -5.52 -16.32 12.61
CA VAL A 34 -5.81 -16.01 11.21
C VAL A 34 -4.54 -15.54 10.50
N LEU A 35 -3.83 -14.57 11.10
CA LEU A 35 -2.59 -14.03 10.55
C LEU A 35 -1.52 -15.10 10.37
N LYS A 36 -1.30 -15.96 11.34
CA LYS A 36 -0.31 -17.06 11.25
C LYS A 36 -0.67 -18.10 10.19
N THR A 37 -1.95 -18.27 9.89
CA THR A 37 -2.39 -19.15 8.79
C THR A 37 -2.10 -18.52 7.43
N GLU A 38 -2.38 -17.22 7.29
CA GLU A 38 -2.22 -16.49 6.02
C GLU A 38 -0.78 -16.02 5.77
N LEU A 39 -0.04 -15.75 6.84
CA LEU A 39 1.34 -15.28 6.89
C LEU A 39 2.17 -16.15 7.83
N PRO A 40 2.58 -17.36 7.44
CA PRO A 40 3.29 -18.29 8.35
C PRO A 40 4.57 -17.70 8.97
N ASN A 41 5.26 -16.81 8.25
CA ASN A 41 6.51 -16.19 8.70
C ASN A 41 6.29 -14.86 9.47
N ALA A 42 5.04 -14.44 9.67
CA ALA A 42 4.77 -13.15 10.33
C ALA A 42 5.13 -13.17 11.81
N VAL A 43 5.79 -12.11 12.25
CA VAL A 43 5.97 -11.79 13.67
C VAL A 43 4.74 -10.99 14.12
N VAL A 44 3.80 -11.66 14.77
CA VAL A 44 2.57 -11.05 15.26
C VAL A 44 2.75 -10.53 16.67
N ILE A 45 2.49 -9.25 16.87
CA ILE A 45 2.63 -8.52 18.14
C ILE A 45 1.25 -8.10 18.61
N GLY A 46 0.76 -8.68 19.71
CA GLY A 46 -0.52 -8.33 20.29
C GLY A 46 -0.41 -7.19 21.30
N CYS A 47 -1.20 -6.12 21.13
CA CYS A 47 -1.28 -4.98 22.03
C CYS A 47 -2.70 -4.87 22.62
N GLY A 48 -2.79 -4.70 23.92
CA GLY A 48 -4.07 -4.56 24.65
C GLY A 48 -4.60 -3.13 24.70
N SER A 49 -3.77 -2.16 24.32
CA SER A 49 -4.07 -0.73 24.38
C SER A 49 -3.37 0.04 23.27
N GLY A 50 -3.82 1.27 23.03
CA GLY A 50 -3.17 2.17 22.09
C GLY A 50 -1.78 2.60 22.55
N ALA A 51 -1.57 2.75 23.87
CA ALA A 51 -0.26 3.08 24.43
C ALA A 51 0.78 1.97 24.15
N GLU A 52 0.39 0.68 24.33
CA GLU A 52 1.26 -0.44 23.96
C GLU A 52 1.57 -0.43 22.45
N ALA A 53 0.57 -0.15 21.62
CA ALA A 53 0.72 -0.10 20.17
C ALA A 53 1.66 1.04 19.74
N ARG A 54 1.53 2.24 20.32
CA ARG A 54 2.45 3.37 20.06
C ARG A 54 3.90 2.99 20.37
N ALA A 55 4.14 2.37 21.52
CA ALA A 55 5.49 1.92 21.87
C ALA A 55 6.09 0.94 20.85
N GLN A 56 5.28 0.06 20.25
CA GLN A 56 5.71 -0.86 19.18
C GLN A 56 5.95 -0.16 17.84
N LEU A 57 5.12 0.84 17.51
CA LEU A 57 5.30 1.66 16.31
C LEU A 57 6.58 2.49 16.38
N ASP A 58 6.92 3.00 17.56
CA ASP A 58 8.15 3.78 17.78
C ASP A 58 9.41 2.90 17.85
N ALA A 59 9.25 1.64 18.28
CA ALA A 59 10.37 0.70 18.41
C ALA A 59 10.88 0.13 17.07
N GLY A 60 10.11 0.21 16.01
CA GLY A 60 10.53 -0.30 14.71
C GLY A 60 9.44 -0.37 13.66
N VAL A 61 9.85 -0.78 12.45
CA VAL A 61 8.95 -0.87 11.30
C VAL A 61 7.87 -1.91 11.52
N VAL A 62 6.62 -1.56 11.18
CA VAL A 62 5.45 -2.42 11.16
C VAL A 62 4.95 -2.53 9.72
N ASP A 63 4.66 -3.73 9.25
CA ASP A 63 4.23 -3.98 7.87
C ASP A 63 2.70 -3.98 7.71
N LEU A 64 1.96 -4.26 8.79
CA LEU A 64 0.49 -4.25 8.83
C LEU A 64 0.04 -3.98 10.26
N MET A 65 -0.97 -3.15 10.44
CA MET A 65 -1.65 -2.97 11.71
C MET A 65 -3.14 -3.28 11.58
N THR A 66 -3.66 -4.14 12.45
CA THR A 66 -5.09 -4.26 12.71
C THR A 66 -5.41 -3.60 14.04
N THR A 67 -6.49 -2.83 14.12
CA THR A 67 -6.89 -2.17 15.37
C THR A 67 -8.39 -2.27 15.59
N ALA A 68 -8.82 -2.45 16.85
CA ALA A 68 -10.20 -2.24 17.20
C ALA A 68 -10.56 -0.75 17.07
N LEU A 69 -11.82 -0.46 16.76
CA LEU A 69 -12.30 0.92 16.70
C LEU A 69 -12.21 1.60 18.05
N ARG A 70 -12.58 0.88 19.12
CA ARG A 70 -12.52 1.37 20.51
C ARG A 70 -11.47 0.58 21.27
N LEU A 71 -10.45 1.27 21.75
CA LEU A 71 -9.43 0.73 22.64
C LEU A 71 -9.71 1.22 24.08
N PRO A 72 -9.11 0.62 25.10
CA PRO A 72 -9.33 1.04 26.50
C PRO A 72 -8.93 2.48 26.79
N ASP A 73 -7.96 3.02 26.03
CA ASP A 73 -7.30 4.30 26.28
C ASP A 73 -7.43 5.31 25.13
N MET A 74 -7.88 4.89 23.93
CA MET A 74 -8.06 5.79 22.79
C MET A 74 -8.97 5.19 21.70
N ASP A 75 -9.31 5.99 20.69
CA ASP A 75 -9.99 5.51 19.46
C ASP A 75 -8.95 4.91 18.50
N GLY A 76 -9.30 3.79 17.82
CA GLY A 76 -8.42 3.12 16.87
C GLY A 76 -8.10 3.98 15.64
N VAL A 77 -8.97 4.94 15.28
CA VAL A 77 -8.69 5.90 14.20
C VAL A 77 -7.64 6.93 14.65
N GLU A 78 -7.65 7.31 15.93
CA GLU A 78 -6.60 8.16 16.51
C GLU A 78 -5.24 7.43 16.49
N LEU A 79 -5.23 6.14 16.82
CA LEU A 79 -4.02 5.32 16.70
C LEU A 79 -3.53 5.23 15.24
N ALA A 80 -4.45 5.10 14.27
CA ALA A 80 -4.11 5.10 12.85
C ALA A 80 -3.48 6.43 12.41
N ARG A 81 -4.01 7.56 12.90
CA ARG A 81 -3.42 8.89 12.67
C ARG A 81 -2.00 8.97 13.25
N TYR A 82 -1.82 8.54 14.49
CA TYR A 82 -0.50 8.48 15.12
C TYR A 82 0.51 7.69 14.28
N ALA A 83 0.14 6.50 13.82
CA ALA A 83 1.01 5.67 12.99
C ALA A 83 1.48 6.41 11.73
N ARG A 84 0.62 7.21 11.11
CA ARG A 84 0.94 7.91 9.87
C ARG A 84 1.73 9.20 10.06
N GLU A 85 1.34 9.99 11.06
CA GLU A 85 1.81 11.37 11.20
C GLU A 85 2.95 11.50 12.20
N GLU A 86 2.97 10.66 13.25
CA GLU A 86 3.88 10.83 14.38
C GLU A 86 4.96 9.73 14.44
N SER A 87 4.62 8.46 14.17
CA SER A 87 5.60 7.37 14.17
C SER A 87 6.40 7.22 12.87
N GLY A 88 6.11 8.04 11.86
CA GLY A 88 6.80 8.01 10.57
C GLY A 88 6.46 6.81 9.67
N GLN A 89 5.42 6.04 10.01
CA GLN A 89 5.00 4.86 9.25
C GLN A 89 3.82 5.18 8.31
N ALA A 90 4.00 6.19 7.46
CA ALA A 90 2.94 6.78 6.63
C ALA A 90 2.25 5.79 5.68
N TYR A 91 2.88 4.67 5.33
CA TYR A 91 2.43 3.80 4.25
C TYR A 91 1.98 2.40 4.68
N ILE A 92 2.01 2.08 5.97
CA ILE A 92 1.53 0.77 6.42
C ILE A 92 0.03 0.60 6.18
N PRO A 93 -0.45 -0.59 5.79
CA PRO A 93 -1.87 -0.90 5.83
C PRO A 93 -2.37 -0.83 7.27
N VAL A 94 -3.45 -0.06 7.49
CA VAL A 94 -4.14 0.02 8.77
C VAL A 94 -5.58 -0.42 8.58
N VAL A 95 -5.94 -1.57 9.16
CA VAL A 95 -7.27 -2.15 9.07
C VAL A 95 -7.99 -2.01 10.41
N VAL A 96 -9.12 -1.33 10.43
CA VAL A 96 -9.99 -1.28 11.60
C VAL A 96 -10.91 -2.50 11.61
N VAL A 97 -10.81 -3.32 12.66
CA VAL A 97 -11.59 -4.57 12.85
C VAL A 97 -12.56 -4.36 14.01
N SER A 98 -13.85 -4.12 13.73
CA SER A 98 -14.84 -3.76 14.76
C SER A 98 -16.22 -4.32 14.43
N GLY A 99 -17.05 -4.52 15.46
CA GLY A 99 -18.49 -4.82 15.31
C GLY A 99 -19.32 -3.57 14.97
N ASP A 100 -18.79 -2.36 15.21
CA ASP A 100 -19.51 -1.08 15.03
C ASP A 100 -19.14 -0.40 13.68
N VAL A 101 -18.58 -1.15 12.75
CA VAL A 101 -18.10 -0.60 11.45
C VAL A 101 -19.25 -0.10 10.59
N GLN A 102 -20.39 -0.78 10.60
CA GLN A 102 -21.55 -0.47 9.76
C GLN A 102 -22.05 0.97 9.93
N GLU A 103 -22.12 1.48 11.16
CA GLU A 103 -22.57 2.84 11.41
C GLU A 103 -21.67 3.89 10.79
N ARG A 104 -20.35 3.67 10.83
CA ARG A 104 -19.35 4.60 10.23
C ARG A 104 -19.26 4.49 8.72
N LEU A 105 -19.43 3.30 8.16
CA LEU A 105 -19.53 3.11 6.70
C LEU A 105 -20.76 3.81 6.12
N VAL A 106 -21.90 3.69 6.79
CA VAL A 106 -23.15 4.38 6.41
C VAL A 106 -23.02 5.89 6.52
N ALA A 107 -22.34 6.37 7.57
CA ALA A 107 -22.10 7.80 7.80
C ALA A 107 -21.02 8.40 6.87
N ARG A 108 -20.35 7.59 6.01
CA ARG A 108 -19.20 8.00 5.16
C ARG A 108 -18.09 8.74 5.92
N THR A 109 -17.93 8.44 7.21
CA THR A 109 -16.88 9.00 8.05
C THR A 109 -15.61 8.13 8.00
N LEU A 110 -15.18 7.81 6.76
CA LEU A 110 -13.92 7.09 6.55
C LEU A 110 -12.76 8.06 6.84
N SER A 111 -11.86 7.63 7.72
CA SER A 111 -10.66 8.41 8.00
C SER A 111 -9.61 8.19 6.91
N ALA A 112 -8.99 9.27 6.42
CA ALA A 112 -7.85 9.20 5.52
C ALA A 112 -6.64 8.42 6.09
N HIS A 113 -6.61 8.22 7.40
CA HIS A 113 -5.53 7.49 8.09
C HIS A 113 -5.75 5.97 8.11
N VAL A 114 -6.98 5.49 7.88
CA VAL A 114 -7.34 4.08 7.85
C VAL A 114 -7.32 3.59 6.41
N THR A 115 -6.70 2.43 6.18
CA THR A 115 -6.66 1.83 4.84
C THR A 115 -7.99 1.14 4.53
N ASP A 116 -8.54 0.41 5.52
CA ASP A 116 -9.81 -0.29 5.33
C ASP A 116 -10.49 -0.62 6.67
N TYR A 117 -11.76 -1.04 6.58
CA TYR A 117 -12.58 -1.43 7.72
C TYR A 117 -13.13 -2.83 7.51
N PHE A 118 -13.05 -3.65 8.56
CA PHE A 118 -13.59 -5.00 8.57
C PHE A 118 -14.62 -5.17 9.68
N ASP A 119 -15.81 -5.69 9.32
CA ASP A 119 -16.87 -5.98 10.29
C ASP A 119 -16.65 -7.36 10.94
N LYS A 120 -16.45 -7.38 12.26
CA LYS A 120 -16.26 -8.61 13.04
C LYS A 120 -17.47 -9.57 12.94
N SER A 121 -18.66 -9.08 12.66
CA SER A 121 -19.87 -9.90 12.54
C SER A 121 -19.81 -10.86 11.36
N LEU A 122 -18.97 -10.58 10.35
CA LEU A 122 -18.75 -11.46 9.19
C LEU A 122 -17.96 -12.73 9.53
N GLY A 123 -17.37 -12.78 10.73
CA GLY A 123 -16.64 -13.95 11.22
C GLY A 123 -15.17 -14.00 10.81
N PHE A 124 -14.45 -14.97 11.38
CA PHE A 124 -12.99 -15.05 11.21
C PHE A 124 -12.56 -15.63 9.87
N ASP A 125 -13.38 -16.48 9.23
CA ASP A 125 -13.09 -16.99 7.88
C ASP A 125 -13.15 -15.85 6.84
N ALA A 126 -14.10 -14.94 6.99
CA ALA A 126 -14.19 -13.75 6.18
C ALA A 126 -13.01 -12.79 6.44
N LEU A 127 -12.55 -12.66 7.69
CA LEU A 127 -11.35 -11.90 8.02
C LEU A 127 -10.10 -12.50 7.38
N ALA A 128 -9.98 -13.83 7.36
CA ALA A 128 -8.89 -14.53 6.70
C ALA A 128 -8.86 -14.23 5.19
N ALA A 129 -10.02 -14.32 4.53
CA ALA A 129 -10.14 -13.99 3.12
C ALA A 129 -9.80 -12.52 2.83
N PHE A 130 -10.24 -11.61 3.69
CA PHE A 130 -9.95 -10.18 3.61
C PHE A 130 -8.44 -9.88 3.75
N ILE A 131 -7.78 -10.47 4.75
CA ILE A 131 -6.33 -10.31 4.97
C ILE A 131 -5.52 -10.88 3.80
N ARG A 132 -5.94 -12.02 3.20
CA ARG A 132 -5.30 -12.54 1.99
C ARG A 132 -5.22 -11.53 0.85
N GLY A 133 -6.25 -10.68 0.71
CA GLY A 133 -6.26 -9.60 -0.28
C GLY A 133 -5.14 -8.59 -0.10
N TYR A 134 -4.69 -8.36 1.15
CA TYR A 134 -3.55 -7.45 1.44
C TYR A 134 -2.19 -8.11 1.27
N VAL A 135 -2.09 -9.40 1.51
CA VAL A 135 -0.82 -10.15 1.56
C VAL A 135 -0.51 -10.85 0.26
N ARG A 136 -1.55 -11.36 -0.37
CA ARG A 136 -1.47 -12.05 -1.66
C ARG A 136 -2.51 -11.42 -2.56
N PRO A 137 -2.20 -10.32 -3.25
CA PRO A 137 -3.10 -9.80 -4.26
C PRO A 137 -3.44 -10.94 -5.24
N ALA A 138 -4.71 -11.12 -5.52
CA ALA A 138 -5.19 -12.15 -6.42
C ALA A 138 -4.60 -11.92 -7.82
N GLY A 139 -3.61 -12.73 -8.18
CA GLY A 139 -2.80 -12.62 -9.39
C GLY A 139 -1.47 -11.92 -9.12
N GLN A 140 -0.37 -12.50 -9.63
CA GLN A 140 0.84 -11.73 -9.84
C GLN A 140 0.47 -10.59 -10.79
N ILE A 141 0.43 -9.38 -10.28
CA ILE A 141 0.36 -8.20 -11.15
C ILE A 141 1.73 -8.13 -11.82
N SER A 142 1.87 -8.78 -12.96
CA SER A 142 2.98 -8.51 -13.85
C SER A 142 2.58 -7.28 -14.64
N ALA A 143 3.03 -6.12 -14.20
CA ALA A 143 2.84 -4.88 -14.94
C ALA A 143 4.20 -4.33 -15.38
N ASP A 144 4.24 -3.83 -16.60
CA ASP A 144 5.41 -3.18 -17.17
C ASP A 144 5.49 -1.72 -16.71
N VAL A 145 6.55 -1.38 -15.98
CA VAL A 145 6.77 -0.03 -15.44
C VAL A 145 7.90 0.66 -16.19
N LEU A 146 7.61 1.82 -16.77
CA LEU A 146 8.63 2.76 -17.23
C LEU A 146 9.03 3.67 -16.07
N TYR A 147 10.25 3.53 -15.59
CA TYR A 147 10.78 4.29 -14.47
C TYR A 147 11.82 5.30 -14.91
N VAL A 148 11.59 6.58 -14.62
CA VAL A 148 12.46 7.70 -15.02
C VAL A 148 13.08 8.31 -13.77
N GLU A 149 14.41 8.14 -13.62
CA GLU A 149 15.16 8.57 -12.45
C GLU A 149 16.64 8.76 -12.83
N ASP A 150 17.21 9.93 -12.58
CA ASP A 150 18.59 10.25 -12.94
C ASP A 150 19.61 9.89 -11.85
N SER A 151 19.15 9.68 -10.61
CA SER A 151 19.99 9.21 -9.51
C SER A 151 20.17 7.70 -9.57
N ARG A 152 21.39 7.24 -9.88
CA ARG A 152 21.70 5.81 -9.93
C ARG A 152 21.42 5.05 -8.63
N VAL A 153 21.61 5.71 -7.49
CA VAL A 153 21.39 5.08 -6.17
C VAL A 153 19.90 4.90 -5.90
N VAL A 154 19.11 5.95 -6.16
CA VAL A 154 17.65 5.91 -6.02
C VAL A 154 17.05 4.92 -7.02
N ALA A 155 17.47 4.98 -8.28
CA ALA A 155 17.02 4.08 -9.32
C ALA A 155 17.23 2.60 -8.96
N LEU A 156 18.42 2.24 -8.48
CA LEU A 156 18.74 0.86 -8.11
C LEU A 156 17.89 0.36 -6.95
N ALA A 157 17.71 1.19 -5.91
CA ALA A 157 16.93 0.83 -4.74
C ALA A 157 15.44 0.65 -5.09
N THR A 158 14.86 1.65 -5.78
CA THR A 158 13.45 1.65 -6.18
C THR A 158 13.14 0.52 -7.17
N ARG A 159 13.99 0.31 -8.17
CA ARG A 159 13.86 -0.78 -9.13
C ARG A 159 13.83 -2.15 -8.44
N ARG A 160 14.78 -2.44 -7.53
CA ARG A 160 14.81 -3.70 -6.78
C ARG A 160 13.53 -3.91 -5.96
N MET A 161 13.01 -2.84 -5.36
CA MET A 161 11.76 -2.90 -4.61
C MET A 161 10.58 -3.25 -5.52
N MET A 162 10.46 -2.60 -6.68
CA MET A 162 9.40 -2.87 -7.66
C MET A 162 9.49 -4.28 -8.23
N GLU A 163 10.69 -4.74 -8.62
CA GLU A 163 10.94 -6.09 -9.14
C GLU A 163 10.56 -7.19 -8.11
N ARG A 164 10.82 -6.95 -6.82
CA ARG A 164 10.37 -7.85 -5.73
C ARG A 164 8.84 -7.89 -5.59
N CYS A 165 8.15 -6.84 -5.98
CA CYS A 165 6.67 -6.79 -6.03
C CYS A 165 6.09 -7.42 -7.30
N GLY A 166 6.93 -7.94 -8.21
CA GLY A 166 6.50 -8.59 -9.46
C GLY A 166 6.38 -7.67 -10.67
N PHE A 167 6.81 -6.41 -10.57
CA PHE A 167 6.84 -5.50 -11.71
C PHE A 167 8.03 -5.79 -12.63
N VAL A 168 7.82 -5.63 -13.92
CA VAL A 168 8.88 -5.59 -14.94
C VAL A 168 9.27 -4.13 -15.14
N VAL A 169 10.50 -3.75 -14.76
CA VAL A 169 10.91 -2.35 -14.72
C VAL A 169 11.89 -2.01 -15.83
N SER A 170 11.47 -1.12 -16.70
CA SER A 170 12.34 -0.47 -17.70
C SER A 170 12.77 0.89 -17.14
N HIS A 171 14.07 1.05 -16.84
CA HIS A 171 14.61 2.27 -16.27
C HIS A 171 15.34 3.12 -17.31
N VAL A 172 15.03 4.41 -17.32
CA VAL A 172 15.71 5.44 -18.12
C VAL A 172 16.08 6.63 -17.23
N VAL A 173 17.05 7.42 -17.67
CA VAL A 173 17.65 8.49 -16.86
C VAL A 173 17.14 9.89 -17.21
N SER A 174 16.34 10.03 -18.25
CA SER A 174 15.79 11.33 -18.69
C SER A 174 14.43 11.19 -19.35
N VAL A 175 13.74 12.32 -19.46
CA VAL A 175 12.44 12.42 -20.13
C VAL A 175 12.55 12.13 -21.62
N GLU A 176 13.62 12.59 -22.25
CA GLU A 176 13.88 12.37 -23.69
C GLU A 176 13.99 10.88 -23.98
N ALA A 177 14.79 10.15 -23.20
CA ALA A 177 14.94 8.69 -23.33
C ALA A 177 13.60 7.95 -23.09
N ALA A 178 12.76 8.43 -22.18
CA ALA A 178 11.43 7.87 -21.95
C ALA A 178 10.52 8.06 -23.16
N LEU A 179 10.51 9.25 -23.74
CA LEU A 179 9.70 9.57 -24.92
C LEU A 179 10.15 8.76 -26.15
N ASP A 180 11.45 8.65 -26.38
CA ASP A 180 12.02 7.86 -27.48
C ASP A 180 11.60 6.38 -27.35
N MET A 181 11.62 5.83 -26.16
CA MET A 181 11.20 4.45 -25.89
C MET A 181 9.72 4.26 -26.20
N LEU A 182 8.85 5.17 -25.75
CA LEU A 182 7.41 5.11 -25.99
C LEU A 182 7.07 5.31 -27.48
N GLU A 183 7.77 6.19 -28.18
CA GLU A 183 7.61 6.40 -29.63
C GLU A 183 8.06 5.18 -30.45
N ALA A 184 9.17 4.56 -30.08
CA ALA A 184 9.64 3.33 -30.71
C ALA A 184 8.65 2.17 -30.56
N ALA A 185 8.06 2.00 -29.38
CA ALA A 185 7.03 1.01 -29.13
C ALA A 185 5.79 1.25 -29.99
N ARG A 186 5.35 2.50 -30.09
CA ARG A 186 4.19 2.92 -30.92
C ARG A 186 4.45 2.69 -32.41
N ALA A 187 5.65 3.02 -32.91
CA ALA A 187 6.01 2.82 -34.31
C ALA A 187 6.00 1.34 -34.72
N GLN A 188 6.22 0.42 -33.77
CA GLN A 188 6.16 -1.02 -33.97
C GLN A 188 4.72 -1.60 -33.89
N GLY A 189 3.70 -0.76 -33.77
CA GLY A 189 2.31 -1.19 -33.64
C GLY A 189 2.01 -1.91 -32.33
N ARG A 190 2.93 -1.86 -31.37
CA ARG A 190 2.70 -2.32 -30.02
C ARG A 190 1.94 -1.21 -29.28
N ALA A 191 0.84 -1.56 -28.59
CA ALA A 191 0.37 -0.71 -27.50
C ALA A 191 1.60 -0.38 -26.64
N PRO A 192 1.75 0.84 -26.11
CA PRO A 192 2.89 1.13 -25.26
C PRO A 192 2.95 0.00 -24.22
N GLY A 193 4.01 -0.84 -24.29
CA GLY A 193 4.19 -2.00 -23.43
C GLY A 193 4.58 -1.55 -22.02
N THR A 194 3.85 -0.57 -21.51
CA THR A 194 4.07 0.13 -20.25
C THR A 194 2.70 0.41 -19.65
N ASP A 195 2.41 -0.26 -18.56
CA ASP A 195 1.15 -0.13 -17.82
C ASP A 195 1.19 1.06 -16.86
N LEU A 196 2.38 1.40 -16.36
CA LEU A 196 2.61 2.47 -15.39
C LEU A 196 3.87 3.27 -15.76
N VAL A 197 3.78 4.58 -15.65
CA VAL A 197 4.94 5.48 -15.71
C VAL A 197 5.19 6.08 -14.33
N LEU A 198 6.36 5.80 -13.77
CA LEU A 198 6.85 6.40 -12.52
C LEU A 198 8.01 7.34 -12.88
N THR A 199 7.94 8.60 -12.45
CA THR A 199 8.99 9.59 -12.73
C THR A 199 9.31 10.43 -11.51
N ASP A 200 10.60 10.74 -11.31
CA ASP A 200 10.96 11.84 -10.44
C ASP A 200 10.50 13.16 -11.08
N VAL A 201 10.13 14.11 -10.24
CA VAL A 201 9.72 15.47 -10.67
C VAL A 201 10.94 16.28 -11.12
N SER A 202 12.05 16.16 -10.40
CA SER A 202 13.26 16.98 -10.56
C SER A 202 14.37 16.22 -11.29
N LEU A 203 14.18 15.94 -12.55
CA LEU A 203 15.19 15.28 -13.40
C LEU A 203 16.25 16.27 -13.91
N LYS A 204 17.47 15.77 -14.12
CA LYS A 204 18.52 16.51 -14.83
C LYS A 204 18.22 16.53 -16.33
N GLY A 205 18.00 17.70 -16.88
CA GLY A 205 17.68 17.88 -18.31
C GLY A 205 16.89 19.16 -18.55
N GLU A 206 16.41 19.32 -19.78
CA GLU A 206 15.56 20.45 -20.15
C GLU A 206 14.10 20.22 -19.73
N LEU A 207 13.70 18.95 -19.58
CA LEU A 207 12.34 18.54 -19.27
C LEU A 207 12.25 17.93 -17.87
N SER A 208 11.22 18.32 -17.14
CA SER A 208 10.86 17.77 -15.83
C SER A 208 9.97 16.52 -15.94
N GLY A 209 9.82 15.76 -14.84
CA GLY A 209 8.85 14.67 -14.79
C GLY A 209 7.41 15.14 -15.00
N GLY A 210 7.07 16.38 -14.63
CA GLY A 210 5.78 17.00 -14.95
C GLY A 210 5.56 17.18 -16.45
N ASP A 211 6.59 17.64 -17.19
CA ASP A 211 6.53 17.78 -18.65
C ASP A 211 6.34 16.42 -19.33
N LEU A 212 6.98 15.36 -18.81
CA LEU A 212 6.76 14.00 -19.27
C LEU A 212 5.30 13.59 -19.12
N LEU A 213 4.71 13.75 -17.92
CA LEU A 213 3.32 13.38 -17.64
C LEU A 213 2.34 14.10 -18.57
N ASP A 214 2.52 15.38 -18.82
CA ASP A 214 1.66 16.12 -19.74
C ASP A 214 1.78 15.59 -21.16
N ARG A 215 2.99 15.32 -21.65
CA ARG A 215 3.23 14.79 -23.01
C ARG A 215 2.64 13.39 -23.19
N ILE A 216 2.80 12.48 -22.22
CA ILE A 216 2.27 11.11 -22.34
C ILE A 216 0.75 11.08 -22.30
N ARG A 217 0.10 11.94 -21.53
CA ARG A 217 -1.35 12.08 -21.53
C ARG A 217 -1.90 12.52 -22.87
N HIS A 218 -1.29 13.54 -23.46
CA HIS A 218 -1.75 14.09 -24.74
C HIS A 218 -1.41 13.21 -25.95
N ARG A 219 -0.25 12.54 -25.95
CA ARG A 219 0.23 11.80 -27.12
C ARG A 219 -0.04 10.29 -27.08
N PHE A 220 -0.07 9.70 -25.88
CA PHE A 220 -0.15 8.25 -25.71
C PHE A 220 -1.40 7.77 -24.98
N GLY A 221 -2.30 8.69 -24.55
CA GLY A 221 -3.59 8.34 -23.97
C GLY A 221 -3.55 7.78 -22.55
N TYR A 222 -2.45 8.00 -21.80
CA TYR A 222 -2.38 7.60 -20.39
C TYR A 222 -3.34 8.45 -19.54
N ALA A 223 -4.17 7.79 -18.75
CA ALA A 223 -5.03 8.46 -17.78
C ALA A 223 -4.20 8.98 -16.59
N LYS A 224 -4.74 9.97 -15.89
CA LYS A 224 -4.20 10.38 -14.58
C LYS A 224 -4.49 9.25 -13.59
N GLY A 225 -3.47 8.67 -12.96
CA GLY A 225 -3.66 7.86 -11.78
C GLY A 225 -4.18 8.76 -10.66
N GLU A 226 -5.31 8.42 -10.08
CA GLU A 226 -5.85 9.06 -8.87
C GLU A 226 -5.15 8.56 -7.63
#